data_e2616f00ad9639c845b356870bddf27d
#
_entry.id   e2616f00ad9639c845b356870bddf27d
#
_cell.length_a   1.000
_cell.length_b   1.000
_cell.length_c   1.000
_cell.angle_alpha   90.00
_cell.angle_beta   90.00
_cell.angle_gamma   90.00
#
_symmetry.space_group_name_H-M   'P 1'
#
loop_
_entity.id
_entity.type
_entity.pdbx_description
1 polymer ?
#
loop_
_entity_poly.entity_id
_entity_poly.type
_entity_poly.pdbx_seq_one_letter_code
_entity_poly.pdbx_strand_id
1 'polypeptide(L)'
;MDFALTEEHLMIRNAARDFARQECLPGVIERDEQQRFPLEQVMKLADLGFLGMMIPENHGGAGLDTTSYVIAMEEISKVDASVSVCMSVNNSLVNWGLEKYGNEEQKQRYLKPLAMGKKDGRLYIGAFLLSEPEAGSDATSQHTTAID
;
A
#
# COMPACT_ATOMS: atom_id res chain seq x y z
N MET A 1 -4.14 -25.32 17.43
CA MET A 1 -3.86 -24.17 16.55
C MET A 1 -4.27 -22.95 17.35
N ASP A 2 -3.37 -22.03 17.61
CA ASP A 2 -3.67 -20.80 18.35
C ASP A 2 -3.90 -19.67 17.34
N PHE A 3 -5.05 -18.99 17.43
CA PHE A 3 -5.42 -17.86 16.58
C PHE A 3 -5.25 -16.52 17.30
N ALA A 4 -4.60 -16.51 18.47
CA ALA A 4 -4.33 -15.29 19.21
C ALA A 4 -3.34 -14.42 18.44
N LEU A 5 -3.59 -13.12 18.41
CA LEU A 5 -2.66 -12.15 17.84
C LEU A 5 -1.43 -12.02 18.75
N THR A 6 -0.26 -11.92 18.15
CA THR A 6 0.99 -11.63 18.86
C THR A 6 1.00 -10.20 19.40
N GLU A 7 1.95 -9.89 20.28
CA GLU A 7 2.15 -8.51 20.75
C GLU A 7 2.44 -7.55 19.61
N GLU A 8 3.23 -7.98 18.63
CA GLU A 8 3.52 -7.19 17.42
C GLU A 8 2.27 -6.90 16.60
N HIS A 9 1.41 -7.91 16.35
CA HIS A 9 0.12 -7.72 15.69
C HIS A 9 -0.77 -6.73 16.44
N LEU A 10 -0.77 -6.77 17.77
CA LEU A 10 -1.54 -5.84 18.61
C LEU A 10 -0.98 -4.41 18.52
N MET A 11 0.33 -4.24 18.45
CA MET A 11 0.97 -2.94 18.24
C MET A 11 0.61 -2.35 16.88
N ILE A 12 0.70 -3.14 15.80
CA ILE A 12 0.30 -2.73 14.44
C ILE A 12 -1.17 -2.34 14.41
N ARG A 13 -2.05 -3.15 15.02
CA ARG A 13 -3.48 -2.85 15.10
C ARG A 13 -3.75 -1.51 15.78
N ASN A 14 -3.09 -1.25 16.90
CA ASN A 14 -3.27 0.00 17.63
C ASN A 14 -2.75 1.20 16.83
N ALA A 15 -1.56 1.09 16.24
CA ALA A 15 -0.98 2.14 15.40
C ALA A 15 -1.89 2.47 14.19
N ALA A 16 -2.38 1.44 13.49
CA ALA A 16 -3.29 1.62 12.36
C ALA A 16 -4.64 2.24 12.77
N ARG A 17 -5.19 1.82 13.91
CA ARG A 17 -6.43 2.37 14.46
C ARG A 17 -6.28 3.84 14.87
N ASP A 18 -5.21 4.16 15.55
CA ASP A 18 -4.95 5.52 15.99
C ASP A 18 -4.73 6.45 14.80
N PHE A 19 -3.94 6.02 13.81
CA PHE A 19 -3.79 6.73 12.55
C PHE A 19 -5.15 6.95 11.85
N ALA A 20 -5.96 5.91 11.71
CA ALA A 20 -7.25 6.02 11.05
C ALA A 20 -8.18 7.03 11.74
N ARG A 21 -8.23 7.00 13.08
CA ARG A 21 -9.08 7.90 13.87
C ARG A 21 -8.57 9.33 13.89
N GLN A 22 -7.27 9.53 14.00
CA GLN A 22 -6.69 10.87 14.17
C GLN A 22 -6.48 11.58 12.83
N GLU A 23 -6.11 10.84 11.78
CA GLU A 23 -5.67 11.41 10.51
C GLU A 23 -6.66 11.19 9.36
N CYS A 24 -7.38 10.05 9.34
CA CYS A 24 -8.31 9.76 8.26
C CYS A 24 -9.73 10.25 8.56
N LEU A 25 -10.23 10.00 9.78
CA LEU A 25 -11.61 10.36 10.15
C LEU A 25 -11.94 11.85 9.97
N PRO A 26 -11.06 12.81 10.35
CA PRO A 26 -11.34 14.21 10.07
C PRO A 26 -11.45 14.47 8.56
N GLY A 27 -12.59 14.99 8.14
CA GLY A 27 -12.86 15.38 6.75
C GLY A 27 -13.00 14.22 5.76
N VAL A 28 -13.19 12.97 6.20
CA VAL A 28 -13.35 11.81 5.30
C VAL A 28 -14.56 11.99 4.36
N ILE A 29 -15.71 12.42 4.89
CA ILE A 29 -16.93 12.65 4.11
C ILE A 29 -16.70 13.76 3.07
N GLU A 30 -16.08 14.86 3.47
CA GLU A 30 -15.78 15.97 2.57
C GLU A 30 -14.82 15.55 1.44
N ARG A 31 -13.79 14.76 1.76
CA ARG A 31 -12.86 14.23 0.74
C ARG A 31 -13.58 13.33 -0.26
N ASP A 32 -14.49 12.49 0.21
CA ASP A 32 -15.29 11.58 -0.62
C ASP A 32 -16.23 12.37 -1.54
N GLU A 33 -17.02 13.28 -0.99
CA GLU A 33 -17.94 14.13 -1.77
C GLU A 33 -17.22 14.98 -2.83
N GLN A 34 -16.04 15.50 -2.50
CA GLN A 34 -15.24 16.32 -3.42
C GLN A 34 -14.36 15.47 -4.36
N GLN A 35 -14.37 14.14 -4.25
CA GLN A 35 -13.51 13.22 -5.01
C GLN A 35 -12.02 13.61 -4.90
N ARG A 36 -11.60 14.06 -3.71
CA ARG A 36 -10.26 14.58 -3.47
C ARG A 36 -9.31 13.46 -3.02
N PHE A 37 -8.20 13.31 -3.74
CA PHE A 37 -7.17 12.34 -3.37
C PHE A 37 -6.61 12.64 -1.95
N PRO A 38 -6.52 11.64 -1.05
CA PRO A 38 -6.10 11.81 0.34
C PRO A 38 -4.58 11.93 0.48
N LEU A 39 -3.96 12.92 -0.17
CA LEU A 39 -2.51 13.08 -0.27
C LEU A 39 -1.82 13.12 1.10
N GLU A 40 -2.36 13.91 2.04
CA GLU A 40 -1.77 14.09 3.36
C GLU A 40 -1.79 12.79 4.17
N GLN A 41 -2.91 12.05 4.11
CA GLN A 41 -3.08 10.78 4.79
C GLN A 41 -2.12 9.72 4.22
N VAL A 42 -1.99 9.65 2.89
CA VAL A 42 -1.08 8.70 2.24
C VAL A 42 0.38 9.05 2.52
N MET A 43 0.73 10.34 2.61
CA MET A 43 2.08 10.75 3.04
C MET A 43 2.39 10.32 4.48
N LYS A 44 1.42 10.41 5.39
CA LYS A 44 1.57 9.95 6.79
C LYS A 44 1.65 8.42 6.88
N LEU A 45 0.96 7.67 6.00
CA LEU A 45 1.16 6.22 5.87
C LEU A 45 2.61 5.87 5.50
N ALA A 46 3.23 6.66 4.63
CA ALA A 46 4.64 6.49 4.30
C ALA A 46 5.55 6.69 5.53
N ASP A 47 5.26 7.71 6.36
CA ASP A 47 6.02 7.96 7.61
C ASP A 47 5.90 6.83 8.63
N LEU A 48 4.77 6.13 8.63
CA LEU A 48 4.54 4.96 9.48
C LEU A 48 5.10 3.66 8.89
N GLY A 49 5.66 3.68 7.68
CA GLY A 49 6.16 2.47 6.99
C GLY A 49 5.04 1.58 6.41
N PHE A 50 3.80 2.05 6.39
CA PHE A 50 2.65 1.26 5.96
C PHE A 50 2.55 1.08 4.44
N LEU A 51 3.35 1.80 3.66
CA LEU A 51 3.39 1.64 2.20
C LEU A 51 4.33 0.53 1.72
N GLY A 52 5.12 -0.06 2.63
CA GLY A 52 6.05 -1.15 2.34
C GLY A 52 6.06 -2.23 3.41
N MET A 53 4.91 -2.54 4.02
CA MET A 53 4.81 -3.42 5.20
C MET A 53 5.46 -4.78 4.98
N MET A 54 5.18 -5.44 3.85
CA MET A 54 5.65 -6.81 3.58
C MET A 54 6.97 -6.86 2.81
N ILE A 55 7.54 -5.71 2.46
CA ILE A 55 8.80 -5.65 1.72
C ILE A 55 9.97 -5.76 2.69
N PRO A 56 11.03 -6.53 2.36
CA PRO A 56 12.21 -6.67 3.20
C PRO A 56 12.89 -5.32 3.50
N GLU A 57 13.51 -5.19 4.68
CA GLU A 57 14.18 -3.98 5.14
C GLU A 57 15.31 -3.50 4.21
N ASN A 58 16.05 -4.42 3.60
CA ASN A 58 17.11 -4.09 2.63
C ASN A 58 16.57 -3.40 1.36
N HIS A 59 15.27 -3.53 1.09
CA HIS A 59 14.56 -2.82 0.03
C HIS A 59 13.65 -1.70 0.56
N GLY A 60 13.89 -1.23 1.79
CA GLY A 60 13.21 -0.07 2.38
C GLY A 60 11.82 -0.35 2.93
N GLY A 61 11.43 -1.60 3.06
CA GLY A 61 10.17 -2.00 3.70
C GLY A 61 10.30 -2.27 5.19
N ALA A 62 9.21 -2.71 5.81
CA ALA A 62 9.15 -3.01 7.25
C ALA A 62 9.35 -4.51 7.57
N GLY A 63 9.41 -5.39 6.58
CA GLY A 63 9.65 -6.83 6.76
C GLY A 63 8.55 -7.57 7.53
N LEU A 64 7.36 -7.01 7.64
CA LEU A 64 6.25 -7.56 8.41
C LEU A 64 5.54 -8.70 7.65
N ASP A 65 4.81 -9.51 8.38
CA ASP A 65 4.04 -10.60 7.81
C ASP A 65 2.70 -10.15 7.20
N THR A 66 2.06 -11.05 6.46
CA THR A 66 0.75 -10.79 5.83
C THR A 66 -0.35 -10.53 6.86
N THR A 67 -0.27 -11.13 8.05
CA THR A 67 -1.25 -10.91 9.11
C THR A 67 -1.21 -9.47 9.59
N SER A 68 -0.04 -8.93 9.84
CA SER A 68 0.18 -7.51 10.18
C SER A 68 -0.40 -6.57 9.13
N TYR A 69 -0.14 -6.88 7.85
CA TYR A 69 -0.71 -6.11 6.73
C TYR A 69 -2.25 -6.13 6.71
N VAL A 70 -2.87 -7.30 6.86
CA VAL A 70 -4.34 -7.43 6.87
C VAL A 70 -4.96 -6.71 8.06
N ILE A 71 -4.34 -6.78 9.24
CA ILE A 71 -4.78 -6.06 10.43
C ILE A 71 -4.76 -4.54 10.20
N ALA A 72 -3.70 -4.01 9.62
CA ALA A 72 -3.61 -2.58 9.30
C ALA A 72 -4.68 -2.17 8.26
N MET A 73 -4.85 -2.98 7.21
CA MET A 73 -5.90 -2.78 6.21
C MET A 73 -7.30 -2.72 6.84
N GLU A 74 -7.61 -3.65 7.73
CA GLU A 74 -8.91 -3.72 8.41
C GLU A 74 -9.17 -2.45 9.22
N GLU A 75 -8.22 -2.02 10.05
CA GLU A 75 -8.41 -0.86 10.92
C GLU A 75 -8.54 0.45 10.13
N ILE A 76 -7.78 0.62 9.05
CA ILE A 76 -7.86 1.82 8.21
C ILE A 76 -9.15 1.82 7.38
N SER A 77 -9.53 0.67 6.79
CA SER A 77 -10.74 0.56 5.97
C SER A 77 -12.03 0.84 6.73
N LYS A 78 -12.08 0.58 8.04
CA LYS A 78 -13.21 0.92 8.89
C LYS A 78 -13.53 2.41 8.92
N VAL A 79 -12.55 3.24 8.58
CA VAL A 79 -12.64 4.71 8.65
C VAL A 79 -12.59 5.33 7.25
N ASP A 80 -11.59 4.97 6.45
CA ASP A 80 -11.37 5.56 5.12
C ASP A 80 -10.87 4.47 4.15
N ALA A 81 -11.80 3.96 3.34
CA ALA A 81 -11.51 2.92 2.36
C ALA A 81 -10.57 3.41 1.25
N SER A 82 -10.61 4.71 0.90
CA SER A 82 -9.76 5.29 -0.15
C SER A 82 -8.28 5.26 0.25
N VAL A 83 -7.98 5.65 1.49
CA VAL A 83 -6.62 5.58 2.06
C VAL A 83 -6.14 4.13 2.13
N SER A 84 -7.02 3.23 2.58
CA SER A 84 -6.72 1.81 2.67
C SER A 84 -6.43 1.19 1.30
N VAL A 85 -7.19 1.53 0.27
CA VAL A 85 -6.95 1.06 -1.11
C VAL A 85 -5.61 1.57 -1.65
N CYS A 86 -5.24 2.84 -1.40
CA CYS A 86 -3.91 3.34 -1.76
C CYS A 86 -2.79 2.50 -1.12
N MET A 87 -2.91 2.19 0.18
CA MET A 87 -1.98 1.30 0.89
C MET A 87 -1.95 -0.10 0.27
N SER A 88 -3.13 -0.65 -0.04
CA SER A 88 -3.26 -1.99 -0.60
C SER A 88 -2.60 -2.13 -1.96
N VAL A 89 -2.93 -1.26 -2.90
CA VAL A 89 -2.37 -1.30 -4.27
C VAL A 89 -0.86 -1.19 -4.23
N ASN A 90 -0.33 -0.28 -3.41
CA ASN A 90 1.13 -0.12 -3.30
C ASN A 90 1.82 -1.37 -2.74
N ASN A 91 1.29 -1.98 -1.67
CA ASN A 91 1.88 -3.17 -1.04
C ASN A 91 1.70 -4.45 -1.86
N SER A 92 0.43 -4.81 -2.17
CA SER A 92 0.07 -6.14 -2.62
C SER A 92 0.14 -6.32 -4.14
N LEU A 93 0.08 -5.25 -4.91
CA LEU A 93 0.16 -5.30 -6.38
C LEU A 93 1.51 -4.79 -6.89
N VAL A 94 1.86 -3.55 -6.60
CA VAL A 94 3.04 -2.91 -7.19
C VAL A 94 4.32 -3.39 -6.54
N ASN A 95 4.43 -3.25 -5.21
CA ASN A 95 5.64 -3.66 -4.48
C ASN A 95 5.85 -5.17 -4.56
N TRP A 96 4.79 -5.95 -4.38
CA TRP A 96 4.87 -7.41 -4.48
C TRP A 96 5.34 -7.86 -5.87
N GLY A 97 4.80 -7.25 -6.94
CA GLY A 97 5.20 -7.56 -8.31
C GLY A 97 6.68 -7.28 -8.56
N LEU A 98 7.16 -6.12 -8.11
CA LEU A 98 8.59 -5.76 -8.22
C LEU A 98 9.48 -6.64 -7.34
N GLU A 99 9.05 -6.97 -6.12
CA GLU A 99 9.80 -7.87 -5.24
C GLU A 99 9.92 -9.28 -5.84
N LYS A 100 8.83 -9.80 -6.43
CA LYS A 100 8.77 -11.14 -6.97
C LYS A 100 9.52 -11.31 -8.30
N TYR A 101 9.41 -10.33 -9.19
CA TYR A 101 9.83 -10.46 -10.59
C TYR A 101 10.91 -9.46 -11.01
N GLY A 102 11.16 -8.41 -10.23
CA GLY A 102 12.19 -7.43 -10.52
C GLY A 102 13.61 -7.99 -10.31
N ASN A 103 14.55 -7.58 -11.16
CA ASN A 103 15.97 -7.78 -10.89
C ASN A 103 16.48 -6.78 -9.82
N GLU A 104 17.72 -6.95 -9.35
CA GLU A 104 18.24 -6.13 -8.25
C GLU A 104 18.32 -4.63 -8.60
N GLU A 105 18.69 -4.29 -9.83
CA GLU A 105 18.70 -2.90 -10.30
C GLU A 105 17.30 -2.28 -10.27
N GLN A 106 16.29 -3.02 -10.75
CA GLN A 106 14.89 -2.59 -10.71
C GLN A 106 14.38 -2.43 -9.27
N LYS A 107 14.75 -3.34 -8.38
CA LYS A 107 14.38 -3.25 -6.96
C LYS A 107 14.97 -2.01 -6.30
N GLN A 108 16.26 -1.75 -6.50
CA GLN A 108 16.90 -0.54 -5.95
C GLN A 108 16.32 0.74 -6.54
N ARG A 109 16.04 0.74 -7.84
CA ARG A 109 15.58 1.94 -8.56
C ARG A 109 14.10 2.27 -8.30
N TYR A 110 13.24 1.23 -8.23
CA TYR A 110 11.79 1.40 -8.18
C TYR A 110 11.18 0.88 -6.88
N LEU A 111 11.47 -0.36 -6.45
CA LEU A 111 10.85 -0.96 -5.28
C LEU A 111 11.18 -0.19 -4.01
N LYS A 112 12.46 0.11 -3.80
CA LYS A 112 12.90 0.79 -2.58
C LYS A 112 12.18 2.12 -2.33
N PRO A 113 12.12 3.09 -3.27
CA PRO A 113 11.36 4.32 -3.05
C PRO A 113 9.85 4.09 -2.96
N LEU A 114 9.28 3.08 -3.62
CA LEU A 114 7.86 2.71 -3.50
C LEU A 114 7.54 2.14 -2.13
N ALA A 115 8.40 1.26 -1.59
CA ALA A 115 8.24 0.70 -0.24
C ALA A 115 8.36 1.79 0.85
N MET A 116 9.28 2.72 0.68
CA MET A 116 9.40 3.90 1.56
C MET A 116 8.24 4.89 1.37
N GLY A 117 7.50 4.81 0.26
CA GLY A 117 6.40 5.72 -0.07
C GLY A 117 6.83 7.15 -0.41
N LYS A 118 8.14 7.41 -0.45
CA LYS A 118 8.72 8.75 -0.68
C LYS A 118 9.98 8.69 -1.53
N LYS A 119 10.11 9.70 -2.39
CA LYS A 119 11.33 9.98 -3.14
C LYS A 119 11.53 11.50 -3.22
N ASP A 120 12.72 11.97 -2.87
CA ASP A 120 13.08 13.41 -2.88
C ASP A 120 12.06 14.29 -2.13
N GLY A 121 11.56 13.81 -0.97
CA GLY A 121 10.59 14.50 -0.13
C GLY A 121 9.15 14.54 -0.67
N ARG A 122 8.88 13.87 -1.79
CA ARG A 122 7.55 13.77 -2.40
C ARG A 122 6.96 12.38 -2.23
N LEU A 123 5.63 12.30 -2.23
CA LEU A 123 4.94 11.02 -2.28
C LEU A 123 5.37 10.23 -3.53
N TYR A 124 5.72 8.98 -3.34
CA TYR A 124 6.11 8.06 -4.41
C TYR A 124 5.39 6.74 -4.22
N ILE A 125 4.30 6.56 -4.94
CA ILE A 125 3.45 5.37 -4.90
C ILE A 125 3.21 4.83 -6.31
N GLY A 126 2.90 3.54 -6.38
CA GLY A 126 2.59 2.87 -7.63
C GLY A 126 1.11 2.93 -7.98
N ALA A 127 0.83 2.66 -9.24
CA ALA A 127 -0.52 2.43 -9.75
C ALA A 127 -0.55 1.09 -10.50
N PHE A 128 -1.72 0.45 -10.51
CA PHE A 128 -1.93 -0.82 -11.20
C PHE A 128 -3.01 -0.64 -12.26
N LEU A 129 -2.61 -0.73 -13.53
CA LEU A 129 -3.48 -0.61 -14.70
C LEU A 129 -3.61 -1.99 -15.32
N LEU A 130 -4.74 -2.66 -15.13
CA LEU A 130 -4.94 -4.04 -15.55
C LEU A 130 -5.91 -4.16 -16.73
N SER A 131 -7.08 -3.55 -16.62
CA SER A 131 -8.16 -3.76 -17.58
C SER A 131 -7.90 -3.11 -18.92
N GLU A 132 -8.19 -3.84 -20.00
CA GLU A 132 -8.21 -3.36 -21.39
C GLU A 132 -9.62 -3.49 -21.94
N PRO A 133 -9.96 -2.86 -23.11
CA PRO A 133 -11.30 -2.94 -23.69
C PRO A 133 -11.81 -4.37 -23.87
N GLU A 134 -10.94 -5.31 -24.28
CA GLU A 134 -11.26 -6.72 -24.51
C GLU A 134 -10.86 -7.65 -23.36
N ALA A 135 -10.17 -7.15 -22.33
CA ALA A 135 -9.64 -7.95 -21.24
C ALA A 135 -9.99 -7.35 -19.87
N GLY A 136 -11.17 -7.67 -19.35
CA GLY A 136 -11.60 -7.35 -17.99
C GLY A 136 -11.31 -8.50 -17.03
N SER A 137 -12.31 -9.37 -16.82
CA SER A 137 -12.17 -10.54 -15.93
C SER A 137 -11.17 -11.57 -16.45
N ASP A 138 -11.02 -11.68 -17.78
CA ASP A 138 -9.98 -12.50 -18.41
C ASP A 138 -8.70 -11.67 -18.61
N ALA A 139 -7.93 -11.50 -17.55
CA ALA A 139 -6.66 -10.76 -17.56
C ALA A 139 -5.57 -11.45 -18.40
N THR A 140 -5.77 -12.70 -18.83
CA THR A 140 -4.82 -13.41 -19.71
C THR A 140 -4.97 -13.05 -21.19
N SER A 141 -6.09 -12.41 -21.55
CA SER A 141 -6.39 -11.95 -22.91
C SER A 141 -5.92 -10.51 -23.19
N GLN A 142 -4.98 -9.97 -22.40
CA GLN A 142 -4.44 -8.63 -22.62
C GLN A 142 -3.60 -8.55 -23.90
N HIS A 143 -3.71 -7.42 -24.60
CA HIS A 143 -3.01 -7.17 -25.87
C HIS A 143 -1.92 -6.09 -25.75
N THR A 144 -1.84 -5.38 -24.64
CA THR A 144 -0.78 -4.36 -24.42
C THR A 144 0.60 -4.98 -24.56
N THR A 145 1.44 -4.36 -25.34
CA THR A 145 2.82 -4.78 -25.59
C THR A 145 3.80 -3.69 -25.17
N ALA A 146 4.97 -4.12 -24.65
CA ALA A 146 6.11 -3.24 -24.45
C ALA A 146 7.00 -3.29 -25.68
N ILE A 147 7.43 -2.11 -26.17
CA ILE A 147 8.37 -1.97 -27.30
C ILE A 147 9.62 -1.32 -26.72
N ASP A 148 10.79 -1.95 -26.94
CA ASP A 148 12.10 -1.44 -26.57
C ASP A 148 12.57 -0.35 -27.54
#